data_da5b2e855c5ddcacde347035a18960a1
#
_entry.id   da5b2e855c5ddcacde347035a18960a1
#
_cell.length_a   1.000
_cell.length_b   1.000
_cell.length_c   1.000
_cell.angle_alpha   90.00
_cell.angle_beta   90.00
_cell.angle_gamma   90.00
#
_symmetry.space_group_name_H-M   'P 1'
#
loop_
_entity.id
_entity.type
_entity.pdbx_description
1 polymer ?
#
loop_
_entity_poly.entity_id
_entity_poly.type
_entity_poly.pdbx_seq_one_letter_code
_entity_poly.pdbx_strand_id
1 'polypeptide(L)'
;MVSGTTQVVAVIGHPIAQVKSPDNFNRYFAEQHMDSVMIPVDIAPDAVVDYLNALRGWQNMTGVLVTVPHKQRAAALVDELTPRARRLNAINVIRKLADGRLQGDMLDGVGFQLAAEAQGFQPAGKQALL
;
A
#
# COMPACT_ATOMS: atom_id res chain seq x y z
N MET A 1 -4.54 15.61 -15.72
CA MET A 1 -5.39 16.57 -14.97
C MET A 1 -6.44 15.79 -14.20
N VAL A 2 -6.65 16.10 -12.95
CA VAL A 2 -7.67 15.42 -12.13
C VAL A 2 -9.06 15.86 -12.53
N SER A 3 -9.99 14.93 -12.70
CA SER A 3 -11.38 15.16 -13.07
C SER A 3 -12.34 14.31 -12.24
N GLY A 4 -13.63 14.35 -12.50
CA GLY A 4 -14.63 13.53 -11.80
C GLY A 4 -14.53 12.03 -12.09
N THR A 5 -13.78 11.63 -13.12
CA THR A 5 -13.56 10.21 -13.48
C THR A 5 -12.28 9.63 -12.89
N THR A 6 -11.39 10.49 -12.36
CA THR A 6 -10.07 10.09 -11.90
C THR A 6 -10.17 9.10 -10.73
N GLN A 7 -9.47 7.99 -10.85
CA GLN A 7 -9.32 7.02 -9.77
C GLN A 7 -8.26 7.50 -8.77
N VAL A 8 -8.49 7.21 -7.51
CA VAL A 8 -7.60 7.63 -6.43
C VAL A 8 -6.91 6.42 -5.81
N VAL A 9 -5.62 6.55 -5.58
CA VAL A 9 -4.84 5.68 -4.71
C VAL A 9 -4.25 6.53 -3.60
N ALA A 10 -4.23 6.05 -2.38
CA ALA A 10 -3.63 6.78 -1.28
C ALA A 10 -2.37 6.07 -0.75
N VAL A 11 -1.47 6.83 -0.14
CA VAL A 11 -0.49 6.30 0.80
C VAL A 11 -0.77 6.90 2.16
N ILE A 12 -1.04 6.04 3.14
CA ILE A 12 -1.38 6.44 4.52
C ILE A 12 -0.23 6.15 5.47
N GLY A 13 0.02 7.07 6.38
CA GLY A 13 1.04 6.99 7.42
C GLY A 13 0.91 8.13 8.41
N HIS A 14 1.87 8.26 9.32
CA HIS A 14 1.96 9.41 10.24
C HIS A 14 3.36 9.48 10.87
N PRO A 15 4.09 10.60 10.73
CA PRO A 15 3.86 11.65 9.73
C PRO A 15 4.07 11.14 8.30
N ILE A 16 3.52 11.84 7.31
CA ILE A 16 3.51 11.37 5.91
C ILE A 16 4.47 12.12 4.98
N ALA A 17 5.02 13.24 5.42
CA ALA A 17 5.78 14.16 4.56
C ALA A 17 7.00 13.54 3.85
N GLN A 18 7.57 12.47 4.40
CA GLN A 18 8.79 11.83 3.89
C GLN A 18 8.54 10.81 2.76
N VAL A 19 7.29 10.43 2.46
CA VAL A 19 7.00 9.39 1.48
C VAL A 19 7.33 9.83 0.07
N LYS A 20 7.84 8.89 -0.74
CA LYS A 20 8.19 9.08 -2.14
C LYS A 20 7.23 8.40 -3.11
N SER A 21 6.32 7.61 -2.59
CA SER A 21 5.36 6.87 -3.42
C SER A 21 4.52 7.76 -4.33
N PRO A 22 4.00 8.92 -3.89
CA PRO A 22 3.21 9.77 -4.77
C PRO A 22 3.98 10.22 -6.02
N ASP A 23 5.24 10.64 -5.88
CA ASP A 23 6.07 11.06 -7.02
C ASP A 23 6.27 9.92 -8.02
N ASN A 24 6.57 8.72 -7.51
CA ASN A 24 6.84 7.56 -8.35
C ASN A 24 5.57 7.06 -9.07
N PHE A 25 4.48 6.91 -8.32
CA PHE A 25 3.22 6.41 -8.89
C PHE A 25 2.56 7.40 -9.85
N ASN A 26 2.56 8.69 -9.52
CA ASN A 26 1.97 9.70 -10.41
C ASN A 26 2.75 9.84 -11.72
N ARG A 27 4.08 9.70 -11.67
CA ARG A 27 4.88 9.62 -12.90
C ARG A 27 4.51 8.38 -13.72
N TYR A 28 4.43 7.21 -13.09
CA TYR A 28 4.02 5.97 -13.75
C TYR A 28 2.61 6.08 -14.37
N PHE A 29 1.65 6.61 -13.64
CA PHE A 29 0.29 6.82 -14.15
C PHE A 29 0.27 7.73 -15.39
N ALA A 30 1.05 8.80 -15.37
CA ALA A 30 1.18 9.71 -16.51
C ALA A 30 1.82 9.01 -17.72
N GLU A 31 2.91 8.26 -17.52
CA GLU A 31 3.60 7.49 -18.58
C GLU A 31 2.70 6.42 -19.21
N GLN A 32 1.83 5.81 -18.40
CA GLN A 32 0.89 4.77 -18.85
C GLN A 32 -0.47 5.32 -19.30
N HIS A 33 -0.64 6.64 -19.34
CA HIS A 33 -1.91 7.32 -19.69
C HIS A 33 -3.10 6.85 -18.84
N MET A 34 -2.86 6.56 -17.56
CA MET A 34 -3.90 6.15 -16.61
C MET A 34 -4.58 7.37 -15.99
N ASP A 35 -5.91 7.40 -15.99
CA ASP A 35 -6.69 8.41 -15.26
C ASP A 35 -6.72 8.09 -13.76
N SER A 36 -5.57 8.22 -13.13
CA SER A 36 -5.34 7.86 -11.73
C SER A 36 -4.40 8.85 -11.05
N VAL A 37 -4.60 9.07 -9.77
CA VAL A 37 -3.73 9.90 -8.94
C VAL A 37 -3.44 9.23 -7.61
N MET A 38 -2.18 9.28 -7.17
CA MET A 38 -1.81 8.91 -5.80
C MET A 38 -1.67 10.16 -4.94
N ILE A 39 -2.31 10.13 -3.78
CA ILE A 39 -2.26 11.21 -2.79
C ILE A 39 -1.63 10.72 -1.48
N PRO A 40 -0.80 11.55 -0.82
CA PRO A 40 -0.38 11.29 0.55
C PRO A 40 -1.51 11.66 1.51
N VAL A 41 -1.76 10.82 2.50
CA VAL A 41 -2.79 11.04 3.51
C VAL A 41 -2.22 10.82 4.90
N ASP A 42 -2.13 11.88 5.68
CA ASP A 42 -1.64 11.85 7.06
C ASP A 42 -2.79 11.44 7.99
N ILE A 43 -2.71 10.24 8.56
CA ILE A 43 -3.74 9.67 9.42
C ILE A 43 -3.19 9.46 10.82
N ALA A 44 -3.76 10.14 11.80
CA ALA A 44 -3.44 9.88 13.20
C ALA A 44 -3.73 8.42 13.58
N PRO A 45 -2.93 7.79 14.46
CA PRO A 45 -3.06 6.36 14.76
C PRO A 45 -4.43 5.93 15.27
N ASP A 46 -5.12 6.78 16.01
CA ASP A 46 -6.48 6.52 16.53
C ASP A 46 -7.57 6.64 15.45
N ALA A 47 -7.32 7.33 14.35
CA ALA A 47 -8.26 7.54 13.26
C ALA A 47 -8.21 6.46 12.15
N VAL A 48 -7.24 5.54 12.18
CA VAL A 48 -7.06 4.55 11.12
C VAL A 48 -8.25 3.61 10.97
N VAL A 49 -8.94 3.30 12.04
CA VAL A 49 -10.16 2.46 12.04
C VAL A 49 -11.24 3.12 11.20
N ASP A 50 -11.54 4.38 11.49
CA ASP A 50 -12.56 5.14 10.78
C ASP A 50 -12.21 5.34 9.31
N TYR A 51 -10.93 5.59 9.01
CA TYR A 51 -10.47 5.69 7.64
C TYR A 51 -10.71 4.40 6.84
N LEU A 52 -10.33 3.24 7.39
CA LEU A 52 -10.53 1.96 6.70
C LEU A 52 -12.02 1.61 6.56
N ASN A 53 -12.85 1.98 7.54
CA ASN A 53 -14.29 1.82 7.42
C ASN A 53 -14.87 2.69 6.29
N ALA A 54 -14.47 3.95 6.19
CA ALA A 54 -14.88 4.83 5.11
C ALA A 54 -14.37 4.35 3.74
N LEU A 55 -13.19 3.75 3.68
CA LEU A 55 -12.57 3.22 2.45
C LEU A 55 -13.46 2.17 1.77
N ARG A 56 -14.19 1.36 2.52
CA ARG A 56 -15.09 0.35 1.95
C ARG A 56 -16.18 0.95 1.08
N GLY A 57 -16.69 2.13 1.44
CA GLY A 57 -17.72 2.86 0.68
C GLY A 57 -17.19 3.87 -0.33
N TRP A 58 -15.89 4.11 -0.37
CA TRP A 58 -15.29 5.12 -1.25
C TRP A 58 -15.10 4.53 -2.67
N GLN A 59 -15.97 4.92 -3.60
CA GLN A 59 -16.11 4.23 -4.89
C GLN A 59 -14.95 4.42 -5.86
N ASN A 60 -14.35 5.60 -5.94
CA ASN A 60 -13.20 5.87 -6.82
C ASN A 60 -11.84 5.70 -6.13
N MET A 61 -11.79 5.18 -4.91
CA MET A 61 -10.56 4.75 -4.25
C MET A 61 -10.31 3.28 -4.54
N THR A 62 -9.28 2.97 -5.31
CA THR A 62 -9.01 1.61 -5.80
C THR A 62 -8.03 0.83 -4.93
N GLY A 63 -7.18 1.53 -4.18
CA GLY A 63 -6.21 0.90 -3.30
C GLY A 63 -5.51 1.90 -2.40
N VAL A 64 -4.81 1.34 -1.39
CA VAL A 64 -4.06 2.14 -0.41
C VAL A 64 -2.72 1.49 -0.13
N LEU A 65 -1.65 2.27 -0.20
CA LEU A 65 -0.37 1.90 0.39
C LEU A 65 -0.38 2.27 1.88
N VAL A 66 0.22 1.42 2.69
CA VAL A 66 0.29 1.61 4.14
C VAL A 66 1.75 1.69 4.57
N THR A 67 2.10 2.76 5.26
CA THR A 67 3.43 2.91 5.86
C THR A 67 3.35 3.11 7.38
N VAL A 68 4.49 3.39 7.99
CA VAL A 68 4.62 3.60 9.45
C VAL A 68 3.65 4.70 9.91
N PRO A 69 2.94 4.50 11.03
CA PRO A 69 2.98 3.40 11.99
C PRO A 69 1.84 2.37 11.78
N HIS A 70 1.16 2.39 10.65
CA HIS A 70 -0.15 1.73 10.50
C HIS A 70 -0.08 0.27 10.00
N LYS A 71 1.08 -0.25 9.59
CA LYS A 71 1.19 -1.56 8.91
C LYS A 71 0.62 -2.73 9.71
N GLN A 72 0.91 -2.80 11.01
CA GLN A 72 0.38 -3.86 11.88
C GLN A 72 -1.09 -3.61 12.24
N ARG A 73 -1.43 -2.37 12.56
CA ARG A 73 -2.81 -2.01 12.90
C ARG A 73 -3.76 -2.26 11.74
N ALA A 74 -3.36 -1.88 10.53
CA ALA A 74 -4.15 -2.09 9.33
C ALA A 74 -4.35 -3.59 9.01
N ALA A 75 -3.34 -4.44 9.28
CA ALA A 75 -3.47 -5.88 9.11
C ALA A 75 -4.61 -6.49 9.95
N ALA A 76 -4.84 -5.94 11.15
CA ALA A 76 -5.92 -6.38 12.03
C ALA A 76 -7.31 -5.84 11.62
N LEU A 77 -7.39 -4.87 10.73
CA LEU A 77 -8.62 -4.16 10.38
C LEU A 77 -9.15 -4.48 8.98
N VAL A 78 -8.35 -5.09 8.11
CA VAL A 78 -8.81 -5.53 6.78
C VAL A 78 -9.61 -6.82 6.89
N ASP A 79 -10.37 -7.13 5.83
CA ASP A 79 -11.28 -8.28 5.83
C ASP A 79 -10.56 -9.60 5.55
N GLU A 80 -9.47 -9.56 4.77
CA GLU A 80 -8.63 -10.74 4.53
C GLU A 80 -7.16 -10.37 4.33
N LEU A 81 -6.29 -11.34 4.60
CA LEU A 81 -4.85 -11.22 4.43
C LEU A 81 -4.33 -12.29 3.48
N THR A 82 -3.38 -11.92 2.62
CA THR A 82 -2.59 -12.91 1.89
C THR A 82 -1.78 -13.79 2.85
N PRO A 83 -1.34 -15.00 2.45
CA PRO A 83 -0.55 -15.87 3.32
C PRO A 83 0.71 -15.20 3.88
N ARG A 84 1.44 -14.43 3.07
CA ARG A 84 2.65 -13.71 3.53
C ARG A 84 2.32 -12.58 4.50
N ALA A 85 1.27 -11.81 4.26
CA ALA A 85 0.83 -10.76 5.19
C ALA A 85 0.40 -11.33 6.53
N ARG A 86 -0.28 -12.49 6.52
CA ARG A 86 -0.68 -13.19 7.72
C ARG A 86 0.51 -13.66 8.55
N ARG A 87 1.54 -14.21 7.90
CA ARG A 87 2.78 -14.63 8.59
C ARG A 87 3.50 -13.47 9.26
N LEU A 88 3.51 -12.31 8.61
CA LEU A 88 4.21 -11.12 9.09
C LEU A 88 3.37 -10.28 10.05
N ASN A 89 2.06 -10.54 10.13
CA ASN A 89 1.10 -9.74 10.88
C ASN A 89 1.22 -8.23 10.57
N ALA A 90 1.47 -7.92 9.30
CA ALA A 90 1.65 -6.56 8.81
C ALA A 90 1.31 -6.48 7.32
N ILE A 91 0.85 -5.32 6.88
CA ILE A 91 0.56 -5.06 5.47
C ILE A 91 1.18 -3.72 5.04
N ASN A 92 1.56 -3.61 3.76
CA ASN A 92 1.95 -2.34 3.16
C ASN A 92 1.04 -1.93 2.00
N VAL A 93 0.10 -2.78 1.63
CA VAL A 93 -0.87 -2.50 0.55
C VAL A 93 -2.23 -3.08 0.90
N ILE A 94 -3.26 -2.32 0.57
CA ILE A 94 -4.66 -2.74 0.65
C ILE A 94 -5.25 -2.65 -0.75
N ARG A 95 -5.83 -3.74 -1.20
CA ARG A 95 -6.64 -3.81 -2.42
C ARG A 95 -8.11 -3.88 -2.04
N LYS A 96 -8.93 -3.08 -2.71
CA LYS A 96 -10.37 -3.17 -2.58
C LYS A 96 -10.90 -4.20 -3.57
N LEU A 97 -11.62 -5.17 -3.06
CA LEU A 97 -12.24 -6.22 -3.85
C LEU A 97 -13.56 -5.73 -4.48
N ALA A 98 -14.05 -6.45 -5.50
CA ALA A 98 -15.27 -6.09 -6.22
C ALA A 98 -16.51 -5.98 -5.31
N ASP A 99 -16.55 -6.74 -4.22
CA ASP A 99 -17.63 -6.71 -3.21
C ASP A 99 -17.45 -5.64 -2.12
N GLY A 100 -16.39 -4.80 -2.22
CA GLY A 100 -16.07 -3.75 -1.27
C GLY A 100 -15.21 -4.19 -0.08
N ARG A 101 -14.93 -5.50 0.07
CA ARG A 101 -14.03 -5.99 1.11
C ARG A 101 -12.59 -5.54 0.83
N LEU A 102 -11.81 -5.43 1.90
CA LEU A 102 -10.41 -5.02 1.86
C LEU A 102 -9.50 -6.22 2.04
N GLN A 103 -8.60 -6.43 1.09
CA GLN A 103 -7.54 -7.44 1.17
C GLN A 103 -6.20 -6.76 1.43
N GLY A 104 -5.51 -7.19 2.48
CA GLY A 104 -4.16 -6.73 2.82
C GLY A 104 -3.07 -7.66 2.33
N ASP A 105 -1.96 -7.08 1.85
CA ASP A 105 -0.77 -7.80 1.44
C ASP A 105 0.51 -7.09 1.92
N MET A 106 1.62 -7.83 1.94
CA MET A 106 2.93 -7.31 2.30
C MET A 106 3.91 -7.57 1.16
N LEU A 107 4.32 -6.51 0.48
CA LEU A 107 5.17 -6.58 -0.70
C LEU A 107 6.60 -6.03 -0.49
N ASP A 108 6.89 -5.43 0.66
CA ASP A 108 8.20 -4.81 0.91
C ASP A 108 9.34 -5.82 0.77
N GLY A 109 9.22 -6.99 1.39
CA GLY A 109 10.25 -8.03 1.32
C GLY A 109 10.41 -8.61 -0.09
N VAL A 110 9.31 -8.84 -0.79
CA VAL A 110 9.32 -9.30 -2.19
C VAL A 110 9.99 -8.26 -3.09
N GLY A 111 9.64 -6.99 -2.92
CA GLY A 111 10.24 -5.90 -3.70
C GLY A 111 11.74 -5.77 -3.45
N PHE A 112 12.17 -5.88 -2.19
CA PHE A 112 13.60 -5.90 -1.83
C PHE A 112 14.33 -7.07 -2.49
N GLN A 113 13.78 -8.27 -2.40
CA GLN A 113 14.38 -9.48 -2.99
C GLN A 113 14.52 -9.32 -4.52
N LEU A 114 13.46 -8.92 -5.20
CA LEU A 114 13.47 -8.74 -6.66
C LEU A 114 14.49 -7.66 -7.10
N ALA A 115 14.59 -6.57 -6.35
CA ALA A 115 15.56 -5.51 -6.63
C ALA A 115 17.00 -6.01 -6.45
N ALA A 116 17.27 -6.80 -5.40
CA ALA A 116 18.59 -7.39 -5.15
C ALA A 116 18.96 -8.42 -6.25
N GLU A 117 18.02 -9.27 -6.64
CA GLU A 117 18.20 -10.26 -7.71
C GLU A 117 18.49 -9.58 -9.07
N ALA A 118 17.81 -8.47 -9.36
CA ALA A 118 18.05 -7.67 -10.57
C ALA A 118 19.46 -7.07 -10.60
N GLN A 119 20.12 -6.90 -9.44
CA GLN A 119 21.50 -6.46 -9.32
C GLN A 119 22.50 -7.65 -9.28
N GLY A 120 22.05 -8.87 -9.53
CA GLY A 120 22.87 -10.07 -9.58
C GLY A 120 23.04 -10.80 -8.26
N PHE A 121 22.36 -10.37 -7.17
CA PHE A 121 22.39 -11.08 -5.89
C PHE A 121 21.53 -12.35 -5.96
N GLN A 122 22.09 -13.47 -5.47
CA GLN A 122 21.36 -14.72 -5.34
C GLN A 122 21.28 -15.12 -3.87
N PRO A 123 20.08 -15.11 -3.26
CA PRO A 123 19.93 -15.33 -1.82
C PRO A 123 20.12 -16.79 -1.39
N ALA A 124 19.91 -17.75 -2.31
CA ALA A 124 20.03 -19.17 -2.00
C ALA A 124 21.42 -19.54 -1.46
N GLY A 125 21.48 -20.21 -0.33
CA GLY A 125 22.73 -20.62 0.33
C GLY A 125 23.48 -19.51 1.05
N LYS A 126 22.93 -18.31 1.14
CA LYS A 126 23.53 -17.19 1.87
C LYS A 126 23.07 -17.15 3.32
N GLN A 127 23.89 -16.55 4.18
CA GLN A 127 23.54 -16.23 5.56
C GLN A 127 23.05 -14.80 5.65
N ALA A 128 21.98 -14.56 6.41
CA ALA A 128 21.46 -13.24 6.70
C ALA A 128 21.71 -12.89 8.17
N LEU A 129 22.12 -11.65 8.42
CA LEU A 129 22.15 -11.04 9.74
C LEU A 129 20.96 -10.09 9.87
N LEU A 130 20.16 -10.25 10.94
CA LEU A 130 19.02 -9.41 11.27
C LEU A 130 19.28 -8.66 12.57
#